data_b60b67d8c9ad1936c7e0627a419a7cb8
#
_entry.id   b60b67d8c9ad1936c7e0627a419a7cb8
#
_cell.length_a   1.000
_cell.length_b   1.000
_cell.length_c   1.000
_cell.angle_alpha   90.00
_cell.angle_beta   90.00
_cell.angle_gamma   90.00
#
_symmetry.space_group_name_H-M   'P 1'
#
loop_
_entity.id
_entity.type
_entity.pdbx_description
1 polymer ?
#
loop_
_entity_poly.entity_id
_entity_poly.type
_entity_poly.pdbx_seq_one_letter_code
_entity_poly.pdbx_strand_id
1 'polypeptide(L)'
;IIFLRGVNQKHSGVEIETNYMVNDMLDLMFVTSFGNWKFDGDAEGTYQETEYNSEGQAVGFQTTEYAYALDGLYVGDMPQTAYILGVTVKPVKGLRLQAIHKTYDKNYSDWSPGAREFDGSDADADRSQVWEAPGYSRLDLHMSYKLPKINDLDMTLTGHIFNVLDEVFVQDAVDNSQYNGYGSKQHLPHNAEVFLGTPRYANIGLTINF
;
A
#
# COMPACT_ATOMS: atom_id res chain seq x y z
N ILE A 1 -18.02 -17.38 4.40
CA ILE A 1 -16.81 -17.08 5.19
C ILE A 1 -15.78 -18.13 4.81
N ILE A 2 -14.59 -17.69 4.37
CA ILE A 2 -13.46 -18.58 4.06
C ILE A 2 -12.47 -18.47 5.21
N PHE A 3 -12.06 -19.60 5.77
CA PHE A 3 -11.02 -19.68 6.80
C PHE A 3 -9.74 -20.18 6.14
N LEU A 4 -8.72 -19.34 6.06
CA LEU A 4 -7.42 -19.69 5.50
C LEU A 4 -6.44 -20.15 6.58
N ARG A 5 -5.64 -21.17 6.25
CA ARG A 5 -4.54 -21.69 7.06
C ARG A 5 -3.28 -21.74 6.18
N GLY A 6 -2.13 -21.67 6.81
CA GLY A 6 -0.84 -21.80 6.09
C GLY A 6 -0.44 -20.56 5.29
N VAL A 7 -1.11 -19.43 5.46
CA VAL A 7 -0.73 -18.17 4.78
C VAL A 7 0.53 -17.63 5.43
N ASN A 8 1.68 -18.22 5.10
CA ASN A 8 2.98 -17.79 5.59
C ASN A 8 3.62 -16.82 4.61
N GLN A 9 4.41 -15.87 5.12
CA GLN A 9 5.13 -14.90 4.31
C GLN A 9 6.58 -14.83 4.77
N LYS A 10 7.49 -14.70 3.82
CA LYS A 10 8.91 -14.48 4.04
C LYS A 10 9.28 -13.08 3.59
N HIS A 11 9.73 -12.28 4.54
CA HIS A 11 10.15 -10.90 4.31
C HIS A 11 11.68 -10.81 4.48
N SER A 12 12.35 -10.23 3.48
CA SER A 12 13.76 -9.87 3.56
C SER A 12 13.95 -8.51 2.92
N GLY A 13 14.94 -7.74 3.38
CA GLY A 13 15.17 -6.42 2.81
C GLY A 13 16.27 -5.64 3.52
N VAL A 14 16.49 -4.44 3.03
CA VAL A 14 17.41 -3.45 3.59
C VAL A 14 16.71 -2.10 3.61
N GLU A 15 16.79 -1.42 4.75
CA GLU A 15 16.31 -0.06 4.93
C GLU A 15 17.46 0.83 5.38
N ILE A 16 17.55 2.02 4.79
CA ILE A 16 18.54 3.02 5.14
C ILE A 16 17.80 4.34 5.36
N GLU A 17 17.98 4.93 6.52
CA GLU A 17 17.50 6.27 6.83
C GLU A 17 18.69 7.16 7.20
N THR A 18 18.75 8.35 6.61
CA THR A 18 19.79 9.34 6.87
C THR A 18 19.17 10.72 6.95
N ASN A 19 19.49 11.42 8.04
CA ASN A 19 19.18 12.83 8.22
C ASN A 19 20.51 13.60 8.38
N TYR A 20 20.74 14.58 7.52
CA TYR A 20 21.98 15.35 7.51
C TYR A 20 21.69 16.84 7.61
N MET A 21 22.12 17.43 8.71
CA MET A 21 22.09 18.88 8.90
C MET A 21 23.30 19.49 8.22
N VAL A 22 23.08 20.14 7.07
CA VAL A 22 24.15 20.81 6.31
C VAL A 22 24.62 22.06 7.06
N ASN A 23 23.68 22.83 7.60
CA ASN A 23 23.89 24.01 8.45
C ASN A 23 22.56 24.34 9.18
N ASP A 24 22.54 25.44 9.93
CA ASP A 24 21.36 25.86 10.71
C ASP A 24 20.11 26.14 9.83
N MET A 25 20.29 26.36 8.54
CA MET A 25 19.23 26.73 7.60
C MET A 25 18.80 25.59 6.67
N LEU A 26 19.59 24.51 6.56
CA LEU A 26 19.37 23.45 5.57
C LEU A 26 19.56 22.06 6.18
N ASP A 27 18.51 21.25 6.13
CA ASP A 27 18.55 19.82 6.46
C ASP A 27 18.18 19.00 5.22
N LEU A 28 18.85 17.86 5.05
CA LEU A 28 18.57 16.86 4.02
C LEU A 28 18.14 15.55 4.68
N MET A 29 17.17 14.90 4.09
CA MET A 29 16.68 13.58 4.49
C MET A 29 16.75 12.64 3.30
N PHE A 30 17.27 11.45 3.51
CA PHE A 30 17.23 10.35 2.57
C PHE A 30 16.77 9.08 3.25
N VAL A 31 15.73 8.45 2.69
CA VAL A 31 15.25 7.14 3.12
C VAL A 31 15.15 6.25 1.91
N THR A 32 15.59 5.02 2.03
CA THR A 32 15.39 4.01 0.99
C THR A 32 15.10 2.66 1.61
N SER A 33 14.21 1.90 0.98
CA SER A 33 13.87 0.54 1.32
C SER A 33 13.91 -0.34 0.08
N PHE A 34 14.51 -1.51 0.21
CA PHE A 34 14.52 -2.57 -0.79
C PHE A 34 14.01 -3.84 -0.13
N GLY A 35 12.80 -4.23 -0.46
CA GLY A 35 12.16 -5.44 0.03
C GLY A 35 12.17 -6.57 -1.01
N ASN A 36 12.02 -7.79 -0.52
CA ASN A 36 11.66 -8.97 -1.27
C ASN A 36 10.74 -9.82 -0.38
N TRP A 37 9.44 -9.59 -0.54
CA TRP A 37 8.41 -10.20 0.28
C TRP A 37 7.59 -11.16 -0.56
N LYS A 38 7.54 -12.40 -0.15
CA LYS A 38 6.84 -13.47 -0.88
C LYS A 38 6.08 -14.37 0.08
N PHE A 39 5.03 -14.97 -0.44
CA PHE A 39 4.39 -16.09 0.24
C PHE A 39 5.35 -17.29 0.29
N ASP A 40 5.32 -18.02 1.39
CA ASP A 40 6.19 -19.17 1.69
C ASP A 40 5.31 -20.41 1.92
N GLY A 41 4.99 -21.08 0.82
CA GLY A 41 4.06 -22.19 0.74
C GLY A 41 2.65 -21.80 0.31
N ASP A 42 1.89 -22.84 -0.01
CA ASP A 42 0.47 -22.71 -0.40
C ASP A 42 -0.42 -22.60 0.84
N ALA A 43 -1.61 -22.04 0.64
CA ALA A 43 -2.60 -21.94 1.70
C ALA A 43 -3.71 -22.96 1.51
N GLU A 44 -4.30 -23.38 2.62
CA GLU A 44 -5.50 -24.22 2.67
C GLU A 44 -6.65 -23.40 3.24
N GLY A 45 -7.86 -23.64 2.73
CA GLY A 45 -9.04 -22.95 3.18
C GLY A 45 -10.22 -23.87 3.32
N THR A 46 -11.16 -23.46 4.16
CA THR A 46 -12.47 -24.11 4.27
C THR A 46 -13.57 -23.10 4.03
N TYR A 47 -14.53 -23.45 3.22
CA TYR A 47 -15.75 -22.69 2.98
C TYR A 47 -16.94 -23.45 3.53
N GLN A 48 -17.78 -22.74 4.27
CA GLN A 48 -19.03 -23.29 4.80
C GLN A 48 -20.23 -22.68 4.09
N GLU A 49 -21.03 -23.54 3.47
CA GLU A 49 -22.27 -23.18 2.82
C GLU A 49 -23.46 -23.72 3.62
N THR A 50 -24.49 -22.90 3.80
CA THR A 50 -25.69 -23.34 4.49
C THR A 50 -26.54 -24.21 3.57
N GLU A 51 -26.86 -25.41 4.02
CA GLU A 51 -27.81 -26.31 3.34
C GLU A 51 -29.23 -25.94 3.71
N TYR A 52 -30.11 -25.91 2.70
CA TYR A 52 -31.52 -25.64 2.86
C TYR A 52 -32.34 -26.85 2.40
N ASN A 53 -33.42 -27.18 3.14
CA ASN A 53 -34.39 -28.16 2.71
C ASN A 53 -35.32 -27.61 1.64
N SER A 54 -36.22 -28.44 1.11
CA SER A 54 -37.21 -28.07 0.08
C SER A 54 -38.21 -27.00 0.54
N GLU A 55 -38.30 -26.72 1.84
CA GLU A 55 -39.13 -25.70 2.44
C GLU A 55 -38.37 -24.39 2.70
N GLY A 56 -37.09 -24.32 2.30
CA GLY A 56 -36.23 -23.14 2.48
C GLY A 56 -35.70 -22.94 3.91
N GLN A 57 -35.79 -23.97 4.75
CA GLN A 57 -35.26 -23.92 6.13
C GLN A 57 -33.81 -24.40 6.14
N ALA A 58 -32.94 -23.72 6.88
CA ALA A 58 -31.59 -24.16 7.09
C ALA A 58 -31.55 -25.47 7.88
N VAL A 59 -30.89 -26.48 7.30
CA VAL A 59 -30.82 -27.85 7.88
C VAL A 59 -29.42 -28.26 8.29
N GLY A 60 -28.41 -27.52 7.85
CA GLY A 60 -27.01 -27.82 8.15
C GLY A 60 -26.03 -26.91 7.43
N PHE A 61 -24.75 -27.33 7.46
CA PHE A 61 -23.67 -26.70 6.73
C PHE A 61 -22.88 -27.76 5.99
N GLN A 62 -22.63 -27.54 4.70
CA GLN A 62 -21.63 -28.27 3.96
C GLN A 62 -20.28 -27.53 4.10
N THR A 63 -19.21 -28.26 4.40
CA THR A 63 -17.86 -27.71 4.43
C THR A 63 -17.08 -28.26 3.25
N THR A 64 -16.54 -27.36 2.43
CA THR A 64 -15.68 -27.69 1.30
C THR A 64 -14.26 -27.22 1.61
N GLU A 65 -13.26 -28.04 1.35
CA GLU A 65 -11.84 -27.71 1.50
C GLU A 65 -11.28 -27.24 0.17
N TYR A 66 -10.44 -26.20 0.22
CA TYR A 66 -9.77 -25.61 -0.94
C TYR A 66 -8.28 -25.45 -0.65
N ALA A 67 -7.47 -25.58 -1.69
CA ALA A 67 -6.07 -25.20 -1.67
C ALA A 67 -5.87 -23.98 -2.57
N TYR A 68 -4.93 -23.11 -2.20
CA TYR A 68 -4.58 -21.89 -2.93
C TYR A 68 -3.11 -21.84 -3.26
N ALA A 69 -2.80 -21.71 -4.55
CA ALA A 69 -1.44 -21.69 -5.08
C ALA A 69 -0.77 -20.35 -4.82
N LEU A 70 -0.16 -20.19 -3.65
CA LEU A 70 0.46 -18.94 -3.21
C LEU A 70 1.99 -18.97 -3.21
N ASP A 71 2.61 -20.16 -3.18
CA ASP A 71 4.05 -20.28 -3.03
C ASP A 71 4.83 -19.47 -4.06
N GLY A 72 5.71 -18.59 -3.56
CA GLY A 72 6.56 -17.72 -4.37
C GLY A 72 5.90 -16.48 -4.96
N LEU A 73 4.57 -16.26 -4.76
CA LEU A 73 3.93 -15.01 -5.16
C LEU A 73 4.46 -13.83 -4.33
N TYR A 74 4.59 -12.68 -4.96
CA TYR A 74 4.90 -11.45 -4.24
C TYR A 74 3.71 -11.02 -3.36
N VAL A 75 4.03 -10.51 -2.16
CA VAL A 75 3.04 -9.93 -1.26
C VAL A 75 2.63 -8.57 -1.77
N GLY A 76 1.32 -8.33 -1.88
CA GLY A 76 0.72 -7.07 -2.31
C GLY A 76 0.63 -6.01 -1.22
N ASP A 77 -0.20 -4.99 -1.45
CA ASP A 77 -0.55 -3.87 -0.57
C ASP A 77 0.55 -2.84 -0.31
N MET A 78 1.82 -3.17 -0.46
CA MET A 78 2.91 -2.24 -0.20
C MET A 78 4.02 -2.34 -1.24
N PRO A 79 4.52 -1.20 -1.76
CA PRO A 79 5.67 -1.17 -2.64
C PRO A 79 6.91 -1.76 -1.95
N GLN A 80 7.56 -2.72 -2.59
CA GLN A 80 8.75 -3.37 -2.05
C GLN A 80 10.04 -2.55 -2.27
N THR A 81 9.95 -1.46 -3.03
CA THR A 81 11.05 -0.51 -3.21
C THR A 81 10.54 0.91 -2.99
N ALA A 82 11.24 1.66 -2.17
CA ALA A 82 10.93 3.06 -1.90
C ALA A 82 12.19 3.92 -1.84
N TYR A 83 12.10 5.14 -2.39
CA TYR A 83 13.09 6.20 -2.26
C TYR A 83 12.40 7.47 -1.80
N ILE A 84 12.89 8.09 -0.74
CA ILE A 84 12.35 9.34 -0.21
C ILE A 84 13.50 10.33 -0.05
N LEU A 85 13.36 11.49 -0.68
CA LEU A 85 14.27 12.61 -0.58
C LEU A 85 13.54 13.78 0.06
N GLY A 86 14.07 14.30 1.14
CA GLY A 86 13.54 15.47 1.83
C GLY A 86 14.54 16.60 1.88
N VAL A 87 14.08 17.82 1.61
CA VAL A 87 14.86 19.05 1.80
C VAL A 87 14.06 19.97 2.73
N THR A 88 14.66 20.38 3.82
CA THR A 88 14.09 21.36 4.74
C THR A 88 14.94 22.62 4.73
N VAL A 89 14.30 23.77 4.50
CA VAL A 89 14.93 25.08 4.62
C VAL A 89 14.30 25.90 5.72
N LYS A 90 15.14 26.64 6.46
CA LYS A 90 14.77 27.52 7.59
C LYS A 90 15.25 28.94 7.27
N PRO A 91 14.60 29.65 6.31
CA PRO A 91 15.14 30.89 5.74
C PRO A 91 15.13 32.07 6.73
N VAL A 92 14.23 32.04 7.70
CA VAL A 92 14.12 33.03 8.77
C VAL A 92 13.69 32.34 10.06
N LYS A 93 13.93 32.99 11.19
CA LYS A 93 13.57 32.46 12.52
C LYS A 93 12.07 32.11 12.58
N GLY A 94 11.77 30.88 12.98
CA GLY A 94 10.41 30.39 13.14
C GLY A 94 9.77 29.81 11.86
N LEU A 95 10.31 30.06 10.67
CA LEU A 95 9.80 29.51 9.42
C LEU A 95 10.59 28.26 9.01
N ARG A 96 9.86 27.17 8.77
CA ARG A 96 10.36 25.92 8.20
C ARG A 96 9.57 25.59 6.96
N LEU A 97 10.26 25.38 5.86
CA LEU A 97 9.70 24.91 4.60
C LEU A 97 10.32 23.55 4.26
N GLN A 98 9.53 22.59 3.87
CA GLN A 98 10.01 21.26 3.53
C GLN A 98 9.38 20.77 2.24
N ALA A 99 10.20 20.21 1.36
CA ALA A 99 9.79 19.46 0.19
C ALA A 99 10.20 18.00 0.37
N ILE A 100 9.27 17.08 0.12
CA ILE A 100 9.50 15.63 0.21
C ILE A 100 9.11 15.00 -1.12
N HIS A 101 10.08 14.47 -1.83
CA HIS A 101 9.85 13.65 -3.02
C HIS A 101 9.92 12.18 -2.64
N LYS A 102 8.88 11.41 -3.04
CA LYS A 102 8.73 9.99 -2.74
C LYS A 102 8.58 9.24 -4.05
N THR A 103 9.35 8.19 -4.25
CA THR A 103 9.26 7.28 -5.41
C THR A 103 9.04 5.88 -4.88
N TYR A 104 8.08 5.16 -5.48
CA TYR A 104 7.71 3.81 -5.13
C TYR A 104 7.73 2.93 -6.37
N ASP A 105 8.19 1.69 -6.20
CA ASP A 105 8.31 0.70 -7.26
C ASP A 105 8.10 -0.71 -6.71
N LYS A 106 7.89 -1.69 -7.59
CA LYS A 106 7.56 -3.07 -7.21
C LYS A 106 6.34 -3.14 -6.29
N ASN A 107 5.26 -2.47 -6.72
CA ASN A 107 3.97 -2.51 -6.06
C ASN A 107 3.14 -3.63 -6.68
N TYR A 108 3.02 -4.74 -5.97
CA TYR A 108 2.29 -5.90 -6.44
C TYR A 108 0.84 -5.86 -5.96
N SER A 109 -0.08 -6.34 -6.79
CA SER A 109 -1.48 -6.51 -6.42
C SER A 109 -1.66 -7.67 -5.45
N ASP A 110 -2.72 -7.61 -4.65
CA ASP A 110 -3.16 -8.76 -3.89
C ASP A 110 -3.65 -9.88 -4.80
N TRP A 111 -3.48 -11.11 -4.34
CA TRP A 111 -4.01 -12.27 -5.03
C TRP A 111 -5.53 -12.43 -4.79
N SER A 112 -6.23 -12.94 -5.79
CA SER A 112 -7.66 -13.26 -5.68
C SER A 112 -7.86 -14.75 -5.40
N PRO A 113 -8.63 -15.15 -4.37
CA PRO A 113 -8.89 -16.57 -4.08
C PRO A 113 -9.40 -17.36 -5.27
N GLY A 114 -10.37 -16.81 -6.01
CA GLY A 114 -10.95 -17.48 -7.18
C GLY A 114 -9.98 -17.71 -8.33
N ALA A 115 -8.87 -16.97 -8.40
CA ALA A 115 -7.83 -17.16 -9.41
C ALA A 115 -6.75 -18.15 -8.97
N ARG A 116 -6.62 -18.41 -7.66
CA ARG A 116 -5.54 -19.23 -7.08
C ARG A 116 -5.99 -20.57 -6.53
N GLU A 117 -7.30 -20.83 -6.55
CA GLU A 117 -7.84 -22.12 -6.14
C GLU A 117 -7.36 -23.23 -7.09
N PHE A 118 -6.96 -24.36 -6.52
CA PHE A 118 -6.58 -25.58 -7.24
C PHE A 118 -6.96 -26.82 -6.43
N ASP A 119 -7.00 -27.97 -7.07
CA ASP A 119 -7.40 -29.27 -6.47
C ASP A 119 -6.31 -29.98 -5.66
N GLY A 120 -5.17 -29.31 -5.47
CA GLY A 120 -3.97 -29.88 -4.83
C GLY A 120 -3.01 -30.52 -5.83
N SER A 121 -3.34 -30.55 -7.14
CA SER A 121 -2.45 -30.99 -8.21
C SER A 121 -1.66 -29.83 -8.78
N ASP A 122 -0.32 -29.88 -8.79
CA ASP A 122 0.52 -28.87 -9.38
C ASP A 122 0.21 -28.59 -10.87
N ALA A 123 -0.37 -29.54 -11.56
CA ALA A 123 -0.74 -29.39 -12.96
C ALA A 123 -1.90 -28.39 -13.18
N ASP A 124 -2.73 -28.17 -12.15
CA ASP A 124 -3.88 -27.24 -12.20
C ASP A 124 -3.60 -25.91 -11.47
N ALA A 125 -2.49 -25.85 -10.73
CA ALA A 125 -2.12 -24.67 -9.95
C ALA A 125 -1.64 -23.53 -10.83
N ASP A 126 -2.24 -22.35 -10.71
CA ASP A 126 -1.74 -21.14 -11.34
C ASP A 126 -0.60 -20.54 -10.49
N ARG A 127 0.63 -20.73 -10.95
CA ARG A 127 1.87 -20.26 -10.34
C ARG A 127 2.39 -18.93 -10.95
N SER A 128 1.64 -18.31 -11.87
CA SER A 128 2.03 -17.02 -12.45
C SER A 128 2.07 -15.93 -11.39
N GLN A 129 2.95 -14.96 -11.53
CA GLN A 129 3.02 -13.85 -10.57
C GLN A 129 1.77 -12.99 -10.65
N VAL A 130 1.44 -12.35 -9.53
CA VAL A 130 0.42 -11.30 -9.46
C VAL A 130 0.85 -10.10 -10.30
N TRP A 131 -0.11 -9.31 -10.76
CA TRP A 131 0.18 -8.10 -11.53
C TRP A 131 1.01 -7.11 -10.72
N GLU A 132 2.06 -6.58 -11.35
CA GLU A 132 2.86 -5.50 -10.82
C GLU A 132 2.32 -4.16 -11.33
N ALA A 133 1.82 -3.33 -10.42
CA ALA A 133 1.34 -2.00 -10.75
C ALA A 133 2.50 -1.07 -11.14
N PRO A 134 2.28 -0.10 -12.04
CA PRO A 134 3.31 0.86 -12.41
C PRO A 134 3.87 1.61 -11.20
N GLY A 135 5.20 1.75 -11.16
CA GLY A 135 5.86 2.61 -10.18
C GLY A 135 5.39 4.07 -10.31
N TYR A 136 5.44 4.81 -9.22
CA TYR A 136 4.98 6.20 -9.20
C TYR A 136 5.84 7.08 -8.28
N SER A 137 5.72 8.40 -8.45
CA SER A 137 6.35 9.34 -7.54
C SER A 137 5.43 10.49 -7.15
N ARG A 138 5.64 11.04 -5.96
CA ARG A 138 4.87 12.18 -5.44
C ARG A 138 5.79 13.21 -4.82
N LEU A 139 5.40 14.47 -4.96
CA LEU A 139 6.03 15.59 -4.29
C LEU A 139 5.04 16.19 -3.27
N ASP A 140 5.45 16.28 -2.01
CA ASP A 140 4.69 16.93 -0.95
C ASP A 140 5.44 18.18 -0.48
N LEU A 141 4.71 19.26 -0.18
CA LEU A 141 5.24 20.50 0.39
C LEU A 141 4.62 20.77 1.75
N HIS A 142 5.46 21.15 2.69
CA HIS A 142 5.03 21.44 4.05
C HIS A 142 5.63 22.76 4.52
N MET A 143 4.84 23.52 5.27
CA MET A 143 5.24 24.77 5.91
C MET A 143 4.86 24.73 7.39
N SER A 144 5.74 25.24 8.23
CA SER A 144 5.44 25.56 9.62
C SER A 144 6.07 26.91 9.96
N TYR A 145 5.25 27.82 10.51
CA TYR A 145 5.72 29.14 10.89
C TYR A 145 5.27 29.47 12.32
N LYS A 146 6.24 29.56 13.21
CA LYS A 146 6.03 30.09 14.56
C LYS A 146 5.89 31.60 14.47
N LEU A 147 4.67 32.10 14.68
CA LEU A 147 4.35 33.52 14.64
C LEU A 147 5.00 34.26 15.79
N PRO A 148 5.28 35.57 15.66
CA PRO A 148 5.65 36.39 16.79
C PRO A 148 4.61 36.31 17.92
N LYS A 149 5.04 36.26 19.17
CA LYS A 149 4.14 36.26 20.33
C LYS A 149 3.26 37.50 20.35
N ILE A 150 1.97 37.29 20.61
CA ILE A 150 0.99 38.35 20.82
C ILE A 150 0.34 38.09 22.19
N ASN A 151 0.54 39.00 23.13
CA ASN A 151 -0.04 38.93 24.50
C ASN A 151 0.17 37.55 25.17
N ASP A 152 1.41 37.05 25.15
CA ASP A 152 1.82 35.73 25.68
C ASP A 152 1.28 34.48 24.94
N LEU A 153 0.50 34.67 23.88
CA LEU A 153 0.06 33.55 23.06
C LEU A 153 1.19 33.07 22.14
N ASP A 154 1.48 31.78 22.19
CA ASP A 154 2.33 31.09 21.22
C ASP A 154 1.49 30.54 20.09
N MET A 155 1.70 31.02 18.87
CA MET A 155 0.93 30.61 17.68
C MET A 155 1.84 29.98 16.63
N THR A 156 1.38 28.87 16.05
CA THR A 156 2.05 28.21 14.93
C THR A 156 1.08 28.00 13.79
N LEU A 157 1.39 28.61 12.63
CA LEU A 157 0.69 28.37 11.37
C LEU A 157 1.35 27.18 10.65
N THR A 158 0.54 26.23 10.20
CA THR A 158 0.98 25.08 9.39
C THR A 158 0.23 25.07 8.05
N GLY A 159 0.91 24.61 7.01
CA GLY A 159 0.31 24.43 5.69
C GLY A 159 0.93 23.21 5.02
N HIS A 160 0.11 22.42 4.34
CA HIS A 160 0.56 21.23 3.65
C HIS A 160 -0.12 21.14 2.29
N ILE A 161 0.66 20.79 1.27
CA ILE A 161 0.15 20.44 -0.07
C ILE A 161 0.71 19.05 -0.36
N PHE A 162 -0.17 18.09 -0.51
CA PHE A 162 0.18 16.71 -0.84
C PHE A 162 -0.05 16.45 -2.31
N ASN A 163 0.81 15.61 -2.91
CA ASN A 163 0.78 15.27 -4.32
C ASN A 163 0.73 16.54 -5.22
N VAL A 164 1.70 17.43 -5.04
CA VAL A 164 1.74 18.76 -5.70
C VAL A 164 1.61 18.68 -7.22
N LEU A 165 2.20 17.62 -7.82
CA LEU A 165 2.19 17.39 -9.27
C LEU A 165 0.87 16.79 -9.77
N ASP A 166 -0.06 16.44 -8.86
CA ASP A 166 -1.34 15.81 -9.16
C ASP A 166 -1.19 14.49 -9.93
N GLU A 167 -0.18 13.72 -9.55
CA GLU A 167 0.10 12.41 -10.17
C GLU A 167 -1.06 11.46 -9.91
N VAL A 168 -1.54 10.79 -10.95
CA VAL A 168 -2.52 9.71 -10.87
C VAL A 168 -1.77 8.38 -10.79
N PHE A 169 -1.96 7.65 -9.71
CA PHE A 169 -1.22 6.41 -9.47
C PHE A 169 -2.12 5.33 -8.87
N VAL A 170 -1.74 4.09 -9.10
CA VAL A 170 -2.35 2.93 -8.44
C VAL A 170 -1.71 2.78 -7.06
N GLN A 171 -2.52 2.96 -6.04
CA GLN A 171 -2.08 2.78 -4.65
C GLN A 171 -2.13 1.32 -4.23
N ASP A 172 -3.18 0.62 -4.68
CA ASP A 172 -3.48 -0.75 -4.33
C ASP A 172 -4.25 -1.42 -5.46
N ALA A 173 -4.18 -2.76 -5.56
CA ALA A 173 -4.88 -3.53 -6.58
C ALA A 173 -5.14 -4.97 -6.14
N VAL A 174 -6.22 -5.56 -6.68
CA VAL A 174 -6.50 -7.00 -6.57
C VAL A 174 -6.33 -7.64 -7.95
N ASP A 175 -5.44 -8.61 -8.03
CA ASP A 175 -5.13 -9.33 -9.25
C ASP A 175 -6.25 -10.30 -9.65
N ASN A 176 -6.57 -10.37 -10.95
CA ASN A 176 -7.65 -11.20 -11.45
C ASN A 176 -8.95 -11.09 -10.62
N SER A 177 -9.33 -9.86 -10.28
CA SER A 177 -10.55 -9.60 -9.52
C SER A 177 -11.77 -10.20 -10.22
N GLN A 178 -12.66 -10.80 -9.45
CA GLN A 178 -13.93 -11.30 -9.94
C GLN A 178 -14.78 -10.23 -10.64
N TYR A 179 -14.51 -8.96 -10.40
CA TYR A 179 -15.24 -7.84 -11.01
C TYR A 179 -14.70 -7.45 -12.38
N ASN A 180 -13.42 -7.69 -12.66
CA ASN A 180 -12.77 -7.25 -13.89
C ASN A 180 -12.26 -8.38 -14.78
N GLY A 181 -11.94 -9.52 -14.23
CA GLY A 181 -11.25 -10.59 -14.95
C GLY A 181 -11.82 -11.98 -14.73
N TYR A 182 -13.08 -12.07 -14.32
CA TYR A 182 -13.69 -13.34 -13.97
C TYR A 182 -13.51 -14.39 -15.10
N GLY A 183 -12.92 -15.53 -14.73
CA GLY A 183 -12.61 -16.63 -15.65
C GLY A 183 -11.34 -16.43 -16.49
N SER A 184 -10.66 -15.30 -16.38
CA SER A 184 -9.39 -15.03 -17.06
C SER A 184 -8.25 -15.08 -16.06
N LYS A 185 -7.36 -16.05 -16.17
CA LYS A 185 -6.15 -16.16 -15.31
C LYS A 185 -4.94 -15.52 -16.02
N GLN A 186 -5.05 -14.25 -16.46
CA GLN A 186 -4.02 -13.61 -17.29
C GLN A 186 -3.13 -12.61 -16.54
N HIS A 187 -3.41 -12.24 -15.30
CA HIS A 187 -2.59 -11.33 -14.48
C HIS A 187 -2.18 -10.04 -15.22
N LEU A 188 -3.11 -9.44 -15.96
CA LEU A 188 -2.90 -8.26 -16.78
C LEU A 188 -3.61 -7.05 -16.17
N PRO A 189 -3.20 -5.81 -16.49
CA PRO A 189 -3.82 -4.59 -15.92
C PRO A 189 -5.34 -4.53 -16.04
N HIS A 190 -5.90 -5.01 -17.16
CA HIS A 190 -7.36 -4.99 -17.38
C HIS A 190 -8.12 -6.07 -16.60
N ASN A 191 -7.42 -7.01 -15.99
CA ASN A 191 -7.99 -8.02 -15.09
C ASN A 191 -7.89 -7.61 -13.63
N ALA A 192 -7.09 -6.59 -13.31
CA ALA A 192 -6.94 -6.11 -11.95
C ALA A 192 -8.08 -5.13 -11.59
N GLU A 193 -8.53 -5.19 -10.35
CA GLU A 193 -9.29 -4.13 -9.71
C GLU A 193 -8.29 -3.17 -9.08
N VAL A 194 -8.35 -1.88 -9.44
CA VAL A 194 -7.36 -0.90 -9.01
C VAL A 194 -7.98 0.16 -8.12
N PHE A 195 -7.25 0.54 -7.10
CA PHE A 195 -7.58 1.64 -6.20
C PHE A 195 -6.59 2.78 -6.41
N LEU A 196 -7.10 3.91 -6.87
CA LEU A 196 -6.26 5.08 -7.15
C LEU A 196 -5.88 5.80 -5.86
N GLY A 197 -4.67 6.29 -5.84
CA GLY A 197 -4.16 7.10 -4.74
C GLY A 197 -4.83 8.48 -4.68
N THR A 198 -4.65 9.13 -3.53
CA THR A 198 -5.25 10.44 -3.27
C THR A 198 -4.70 11.50 -4.26
N PRO A 199 -5.56 12.27 -4.95
CA PRO A 199 -5.16 13.37 -5.80
C PRO A 199 -4.52 14.51 -4.99
N ARG A 200 -4.08 15.57 -5.67
CA ARG A 200 -3.56 16.75 -4.98
C ARG A 200 -4.60 17.34 -4.03
N TYR A 201 -4.18 17.56 -2.78
CA TYR A 201 -4.99 18.26 -1.80
C TYR A 201 -4.11 19.11 -0.89
N ALA A 202 -4.73 20.09 -0.22
CA ALA A 202 -4.05 20.99 0.69
C ALA A 202 -4.84 21.16 1.98
N ASN A 203 -4.11 21.41 3.06
CA ASN A 203 -4.69 21.84 4.33
C ASN A 203 -3.89 22.97 4.96
N ILE A 204 -4.53 23.73 5.83
CA ILE A 204 -3.93 24.78 6.63
C ILE A 204 -4.43 24.64 8.06
N GLY A 205 -3.54 24.87 9.03
CA GLY A 205 -3.84 24.76 10.46
C GLY A 205 -3.24 25.92 11.25
N LEU A 206 -3.89 26.31 12.35
CA LEU A 206 -3.38 27.25 13.33
C LEU A 206 -3.45 26.60 14.70
N THR A 207 -2.29 26.47 15.36
CA THR A 207 -2.19 26.01 16.75
C THR A 207 -1.94 27.20 17.65
N ILE A 208 -2.74 27.35 18.71
CA ILE A 208 -2.61 28.42 19.72
C ILE A 208 -2.38 27.77 21.09
N ASN A 209 -1.29 28.13 21.74
CA ASN A 209 -0.98 27.72 23.10
C ASN A 209 -1.04 28.95 24.00
N PHE A 210 -1.74 28.83 25.12
CA PHE A 210 -1.99 29.89 26.10
C PHE A 210 -1.65 29.42 27.53
#